data_12954d4a427222ec6dcc45f820441c7a
#
_entry.id   12954d4a427222ec6dcc45f820441c7a
#
_cell.length_a   1.000
_cell.length_b   1.000
_cell.length_c   1.000
_cell.angle_alpha   90.00
_cell.angle_beta   90.00
_cell.angle_gamma   90.00
#
_symmetry.space_group_name_H-M   'P 1'
#
loop_
_entity.id
_entity.type
_entity.pdbx_description
1 polymer ?
#
loop_
_entity_poly.entity_id
_entity_poly.type
_entity_poly.pdbx_seq_one_letter_code
_entity_poly.pdbx_strand_id
1 'polypeptide(L)'
;PLVIFDILFKVLKCKFGNEKVTYVRNITDIDDKIIKSSLEKKISTKELTEKLTINFHDDCNYLSCEKPSHEPRATENISLMIDMINKLIQNGYAYLINNHIYFEVKKFKDYGKLSNKKLEELIAGARVEVSENKNNPEDFVLWKPSKENEPYWESPWGKGRPGWHLECSVMSKKFLGDKFDIHGGGRDLIFPHHENEIAQSRC
;
A
#
# COMPACT_ATOMS: atom_id res chain seq x y z
N PRO A 1 0.14 -16.81 -1.81
CA PRO A 1 1.08 -15.99 -2.64
C PRO A 1 2.53 -16.16 -2.19
N LEU A 2 2.84 -16.12 -0.87
CA LEU A 2 4.22 -16.11 -0.34
C LEU A 2 5.11 -17.19 -0.92
N VAL A 3 4.72 -18.48 -0.84
CA VAL A 3 5.50 -19.62 -1.36
C VAL A 3 5.73 -19.51 -2.88
N ILE A 4 4.74 -19.03 -3.63
CA ILE A 4 4.87 -18.86 -5.09
C ILE A 4 5.91 -17.80 -5.43
N PHE A 5 5.91 -16.66 -4.71
CA PHE A 5 6.93 -15.62 -4.92
C PHE A 5 8.30 -16.04 -4.42
N ASP A 6 8.39 -16.87 -3.39
CA ASP A 6 9.66 -17.47 -2.95
C ASP A 6 10.25 -18.39 -4.03
N ILE A 7 9.41 -19.25 -4.64
CA ILE A 7 9.85 -20.11 -5.76
C ILE A 7 10.32 -19.24 -6.93
N LEU A 8 9.56 -18.19 -7.30
CA LEU A 8 9.96 -17.27 -8.35
C LEU A 8 11.29 -16.60 -8.04
N PHE A 9 11.49 -16.13 -6.82
CA PHE A 9 12.73 -15.51 -6.37
C PHE A 9 13.93 -16.48 -6.51
N LYS A 10 13.77 -17.73 -6.04
CA LYS A 10 14.80 -18.78 -6.17
C LYS A 10 15.12 -19.10 -7.63
N VAL A 11 14.11 -19.21 -8.48
CA VAL A 11 14.29 -19.46 -9.93
C VAL A 11 15.05 -18.31 -10.60
N LEU A 12 14.67 -17.06 -10.30
CA LEU A 12 15.36 -15.89 -10.83
C LEU A 12 16.83 -15.82 -10.38
N LYS A 13 17.11 -16.11 -9.09
CA LYS A 13 18.47 -16.19 -8.56
C LYS A 13 19.28 -17.28 -9.26
N CYS A 14 18.70 -18.45 -9.47
CA CYS A 14 19.34 -19.54 -10.19
C CYS A 14 19.67 -19.16 -11.65
N LYS A 15 18.77 -18.44 -12.31
CA LYS A 15 18.92 -18.05 -13.73
C LYS A 15 19.86 -16.89 -13.93
N PHE A 16 19.82 -15.87 -13.09
CA PHE A 16 20.51 -14.59 -13.30
C PHE A 16 21.70 -14.37 -12.35
N GLY A 17 21.78 -15.14 -11.27
CA GLY A 17 22.75 -14.98 -10.19
C GLY A 17 22.17 -14.20 -9.01
N ASN A 18 22.65 -14.53 -7.81
CA ASN A 18 22.14 -13.97 -6.56
C ASN A 18 22.22 -12.43 -6.51
N GLU A 19 23.31 -11.86 -7.03
CA GLU A 19 23.60 -10.42 -6.98
C GLU A 19 22.74 -9.58 -7.93
N LYS A 20 22.01 -10.23 -8.86
CA LYS A 20 21.20 -9.55 -9.87
C LYS A 20 19.72 -9.53 -9.56
N VAL A 21 19.31 -10.15 -8.46
CA VAL A 21 17.90 -10.27 -8.10
C VAL A 21 17.64 -9.60 -6.75
N THR A 22 16.95 -8.49 -6.79
CA THR A 22 16.46 -7.78 -5.59
C THR A 22 15.00 -8.09 -5.38
N TYR A 23 14.67 -8.68 -4.25
CA TYR A 23 13.29 -8.95 -3.85
C TYR A 23 12.90 -8.05 -2.67
N VAL A 24 11.85 -7.28 -2.86
CA VAL A 24 11.27 -6.42 -1.82
C VAL A 24 9.89 -6.95 -1.46
N ARG A 25 9.66 -7.16 -0.18
CA ARG A 25 8.36 -7.54 0.39
C ARG A 25 8.05 -6.62 1.56
N ASN A 26 6.93 -5.91 1.52
CA ASN A 26 6.58 -4.98 2.58
C ASN A 26 5.88 -5.67 3.77
N ILE A 27 5.98 -5.03 4.92
CA ILE A 27 5.15 -5.30 6.10
C ILE A 27 4.18 -4.13 6.25
N THR A 28 2.88 -4.40 6.09
CA THR A 28 1.81 -3.46 6.45
C THR A 28 1.61 -3.53 7.95
N ASP A 29 2.10 -2.53 8.66
CA ASP A 29 2.05 -2.44 10.13
C ASP A 29 1.13 -1.31 10.62
N ILE A 30 0.35 -0.74 9.73
CA ILE A 30 -0.70 0.24 10.01
C ILE A 30 -1.85 0.10 9.02
N ASP A 31 -3.04 -0.22 9.50
CA ASP A 31 -4.31 -0.16 8.77
C ASP A 31 -5.50 -0.13 9.74
N ASP A 32 -6.72 0.04 9.22
CA ASP A 32 -7.94 0.10 10.03
C ASP A 32 -8.19 -1.21 10.81
N LYS A 33 -7.84 -2.39 10.23
CA LYS A 33 -8.02 -3.69 10.88
C LYS A 33 -7.02 -3.89 12.02
N ILE A 34 -5.78 -3.44 11.81
CA ILE A 34 -4.73 -3.48 12.82
C ILE A 34 -5.13 -2.59 14.00
N ILE A 35 -5.57 -1.35 13.74
CA ILE A 35 -6.03 -0.41 14.76
C ILE A 35 -7.19 -1.02 15.55
N LYS A 36 -8.22 -1.51 14.87
CA LYS A 36 -9.36 -2.15 15.52
C LYS A 36 -8.94 -3.33 16.40
N SER A 37 -8.10 -4.23 15.89
CA SER A 37 -7.63 -5.39 16.64
C SER A 37 -6.77 -5.01 17.85
N SER A 38 -5.96 -3.96 17.76
CA SER A 38 -5.15 -3.47 18.88
C SER A 38 -6.03 -2.90 20.01
N LEU A 39 -7.06 -2.14 19.65
CA LEU A 39 -8.04 -1.60 20.59
C LEU A 39 -8.82 -2.72 21.29
N GLU A 40 -9.31 -3.71 20.55
CA GLU A 40 -10.00 -4.88 21.10
C GLU A 40 -9.13 -5.68 22.08
N LYS A 41 -7.84 -5.82 21.75
CA LYS A 41 -6.86 -6.52 22.60
C LYS A 41 -6.25 -5.67 23.69
N LYS A 42 -6.54 -4.38 23.72
CA LYS A 42 -5.98 -3.40 24.68
C LYS A 42 -4.44 -3.38 24.69
N ILE A 43 -3.82 -3.50 23.53
CA ILE A 43 -2.37 -3.40 23.32
C ILE A 43 -2.09 -2.35 22.25
N SER A 44 -0.85 -1.85 22.16
CA SER A 44 -0.49 -0.92 21.10
C SER A 44 -0.48 -1.60 19.72
N THR A 45 -0.70 -0.82 18.65
CA THR A 45 -0.55 -1.31 17.27
C THR A 45 0.86 -1.84 17.02
N LYS A 46 1.87 -1.17 17.59
CA LYS A 46 3.27 -1.59 17.51
C LYS A 46 3.49 -2.98 18.11
N GLU A 47 3.04 -3.21 19.34
CA GLU A 47 3.16 -4.50 20.01
C GLU A 47 2.45 -5.61 19.24
N LEU A 48 1.23 -5.33 18.73
CA LEU A 48 0.46 -6.28 17.93
C LEU A 48 1.22 -6.66 16.66
N THR A 49 1.71 -5.67 15.91
CA THR A 49 2.38 -5.91 14.62
C THR A 49 3.75 -6.53 14.78
N GLU A 50 4.52 -6.20 15.82
CA GLU A 50 5.78 -6.87 16.15
C GLU A 50 5.56 -8.36 16.41
N LYS A 51 4.59 -8.71 17.26
CA LYS A 51 4.24 -10.10 17.55
C LYS A 51 3.81 -10.86 16.30
N LEU A 52 2.94 -10.27 15.47
CA LEU A 52 2.46 -10.92 14.26
C LEU A 52 3.56 -11.05 13.20
N THR A 53 4.49 -10.08 13.12
CA THR A 53 5.64 -10.18 12.23
C THR A 53 6.59 -11.31 12.64
N ILE A 54 6.82 -11.51 13.95
CA ILE A 54 7.61 -12.66 14.43
C ILE A 54 6.94 -13.97 14.01
N ASN A 55 5.65 -14.14 14.30
CA ASN A 55 4.92 -15.36 13.90
C ASN A 55 4.98 -15.59 12.38
N PHE A 56 4.82 -14.51 11.59
CA PHE A 56 4.93 -14.57 10.12
C PHE A 56 6.32 -15.04 9.68
N HIS A 57 7.38 -14.55 10.31
CA HIS A 57 8.75 -15.01 10.00
C HIS A 57 8.97 -16.47 10.40
N ASP A 58 8.39 -16.92 11.52
CA ASP A 58 8.46 -18.32 11.93
C ASP A 58 7.74 -19.23 10.92
N ASP A 59 6.56 -18.84 10.44
CA ASP A 59 5.85 -19.53 9.37
C ASP A 59 6.66 -19.56 8.06
N CYS A 60 7.30 -18.43 7.69
CA CYS A 60 8.19 -18.39 6.52
C CYS A 60 9.36 -19.38 6.66
N ASN A 61 10.00 -19.41 7.83
CA ASN A 61 11.11 -20.30 8.13
C ASN A 61 10.66 -21.79 8.09
N TYR A 62 9.50 -22.08 8.67
CA TYR A 62 8.90 -23.44 8.64
C TYR A 62 8.66 -23.90 7.20
N LEU A 63 8.21 -23.00 6.32
CA LEU A 63 7.99 -23.28 4.90
C LEU A 63 9.27 -23.21 4.05
N SER A 64 10.44 -23.00 4.68
CA SER A 64 11.73 -22.84 4.00
C SER A 64 11.73 -21.72 2.94
N CYS A 65 10.95 -20.66 3.16
CA CYS A 65 10.98 -19.47 2.33
C CYS A 65 12.24 -18.64 2.64
N GLU A 66 12.92 -18.16 1.60
CA GLU A 66 14.05 -17.26 1.76
C GLU A 66 13.61 -15.86 2.23
N LYS A 67 14.47 -15.21 2.98
CA LYS A 67 14.26 -13.81 3.35
C LYS A 67 14.36 -12.92 2.09
N PRO A 68 13.49 -11.92 1.96
CA PRO A 68 13.63 -10.94 0.88
C PRO A 68 14.90 -10.10 1.07
N SER A 69 15.35 -9.45 -0.01
CA SER A 69 16.49 -8.52 0.05
C SER A 69 16.18 -7.31 0.96
N HIS A 70 14.95 -6.84 0.91
CA HIS A 70 14.43 -5.77 1.78
C HIS A 70 13.01 -6.12 2.25
N GLU A 71 12.72 -5.81 3.52
CA GLU A 71 11.39 -6.00 4.11
C GLU A 71 10.96 -4.74 4.88
N PRO A 72 10.66 -3.64 4.13
CA PRO A 72 10.32 -2.36 4.75
C PRO A 72 8.96 -2.39 5.44
N ARG A 73 8.84 -1.60 6.51
CA ARG A 73 7.59 -1.34 7.24
C ARG A 73 6.93 -0.07 6.74
N ALA A 74 5.61 -0.06 6.65
CA ALA A 74 4.86 1.12 6.24
C ALA A 74 5.11 2.31 7.18
N THR A 75 5.11 2.07 8.50
CA THR A 75 5.32 3.13 9.51
C THR A 75 6.71 3.79 9.46
N GLU A 76 7.72 3.13 8.89
CA GLU A 76 9.06 3.68 8.71
C GLU A 76 9.21 4.56 7.45
N ASN A 77 8.16 4.66 6.64
CA ASN A 77 8.19 5.35 5.36
C ASN A 77 7.14 6.47 5.23
N ILE A 78 6.57 6.93 6.33
CA ILE A 78 5.50 7.94 6.35
C ILE A 78 5.93 9.27 5.70
N SER A 79 7.14 9.74 5.95
CA SER A 79 7.63 10.99 5.34
C SER A 79 7.62 10.92 3.81
N LEU A 80 8.05 9.79 3.25
CA LEU A 80 8.04 9.58 1.80
C LEU A 80 6.61 9.47 1.24
N MET A 81 5.67 8.95 2.02
CA MET A 81 4.26 8.93 1.65
C MET A 81 3.67 10.35 1.61
N ILE A 82 4.01 11.19 2.59
CA ILE A 82 3.62 12.61 2.60
C ILE A 82 4.21 13.34 1.39
N ASP A 83 5.48 13.07 1.05
CA ASP A 83 6.12 13.66 -0.13
C ASP A 83 5.44 13.24 -1.43
N MET A 84 5.06 11.97 -1.57
CA MET A 84 4.32 11.49 -2.74
C MET A 84 2.95 12.15 -2.83
N ILE A 85 2.21 12.26 -1.73
CA ILE A 85 0.91 12.96 -1.71
C ILE A 85 1.07 14.43 -2.14
N ASN A 86 2.08 15.15 -1.62
CA ASN A 86 2.37 16.53 -2.01
C ASN A 86 2.58 16.66 -3.53
N LYS A 87 3.32 15.73 -4.14
CA LYS A 87 3.53 15.71 -5.59
C LYS A 87 2.22 15.47 -6.34
N LEU A 88 1.39 14.53 -5.88
CA LEU A 88 0.09 14.27 -6.49
C LEU A 88 -0.84 15.49 -6.41
N ILE A 89 -0.81 16.23 -5.31
CA ILE A 89 -1.56 17.50 -5.17
C ILE A 89 -1.01 18.55 -6.14
N GLN A 90 0.31 18.75 -6.18
CA GLN A 90 0.96 19.71 -7.07
C GLN A 90 0.69 19.42 -8.55
N ASN A 91 0.66 18.13 -8.92
CA ASN A 91 0.35 17.68 -10.27
C ASN A 91 -1.16 17.72 -10.58
N GLY A 92 -2.00 18.06 -9.59
CA GLY A 92 -3.45 18.20 -9.74
C GLY A 92 -4.22 16.88 -9.73
N TYR A 93 -3.62 15.76 -9.32
CA TYR A 93 -4.27 14.45 -9.23
C TYR A 93 -4.90 14.15 -7.87
N ALA A 94 -4.63 14.96 -6.87
CA ALA A 94 -5.19 14.80 -5.54
C ALA A 94 -5.78 16.11 -5.01
N TYR A 95 -6.76 16.00 -4.11
CA TYR A 95 -7.45 17.13 -3.51
C TYR A 95 -7.69 16.94 -2.01
N LEU A 96 -7.75 18.05 -1.29
CA LEU A 96 -8.05 18.10 0.15
C LEU A 96 -9.54 18.43 0.37
N ILE A 97 -10.19 17.63 1.22
CA ILE A 97 -11.52 17.93 1.73
C ILE A 97 -11.67 17.38 3.15
N ASN A 98 -12.10 18.23 4.09
CA ASN A 98 -12.29 17.85 5.50
C ASN A 98 -11.09 17.09 6.10
N ASN A 99 -9.87 17.58 5.90
CA ASN A 99 -8.59 16.99 6.33
C ASN A 99 -8.28 15.58 5.76
N HIS A 100 -9.06 15.12 4.78
CA HIS A 100 -8.74 13.94 3.99
C HIS A 100 -8.09 14.36 2.67
N ILE A 101 -7.11 13.60 2.22
CA ILE A 101 -6.60 13.72 0.85
C ILE A 101 -7.10 12.55 0.04
N TYR A 102 -7.71 12.84 -1.09
CA TYR A 102 -8.20 11.84 -2.04
C TYR A 102 -7.46 11.97 -3.36
N PHE A 103 -7.21 10.83 -4.00
CA PHE A 103 -6.80 10.77 -5.40
C PHE A 103 -8.04 10.89 -6.30
N GLU A 104 -7.97 11.77 -7.30
CA GLU A 104 -9.06 12.01 -8.25
C GLU A 104 -8.93 11.07 -9.45
N VAL A 105 -9.62 9.95 -9.39
CA VAL A 105 -9.48 8.83 -10.34
C VAL A 105 -9.76 9.25 -11.79
N LYS A 106 -10.75 10.11 -12.03
CA LYS A 106 -11.11 10.59 -13.37
C LYS A 106 -9.99 11.34 -14.11
N LYS A 107 -9.02 11.88 -13.40
CA LYS A 107 -7.87 12.54 -14.01
C LYS A 107 -6.84 11.58 -14.57
N PHE A 108 -6.81 10.34 -14.09
CA PHE A 108 -5.93 9.30 -14.61
C PHE A 108 -6.65 8.47 -15.69
N LYS A 109 -6.46 8.84 -16.96
CA LYS A 109 -7.17 8.26 -18.13
C LYS A 109 -6.98 6.75 -18.30
N ASP A 110 -5.90 6.20 -17.77
CA ASP A 110 -5.54 4.79 -17.90
C ASP A 110 -6.08 3.91 -16.76
N TYR A 111 -6.88 4.48 -15.86
CA TYR A 111 -7.45 3.72 -14.74
C TYR A 111 -8.39 2.61 -15.22
N GLY A 112 -8.23 1.42 -14.67
CA GLY A 112 -8.99 0.23 -15.08
C GLY A 112 -8.33 -0.61 -16.18
N LYS A 113 -7.22 -0.18 -16.77
CA LYS A 113 -6.53 -0.93 -17.84
C LYS A 113 -5.94 -2.26 -17.36
N LEU A 114 -5.45 -2.34 -16.14
CA LEU A 114 -4.90 -3.58 -15.57
C LEU A 114 -6.00 -4.61 -15.33
N SER A 115 -7.12 -4.19 -14.74
CA SER A 115 -8.27 -5.05 -14.44
C SER A 115 -9.11 -5.37 -15.69
N ASN A 116 -8.86 -4.66 -16.80
CA ASN A 116 -9.62 -4.75 -18.05
C ASN A 116 -11.13 -4.57 -17.83
N LYS A 117 -11.51 -3.62 -16.97
CA LYS A 117 -12.90 -3.31 -16.62
C LYS A 117 -13.17 -1.82 -16.79
N LYS A 118 -14.42 -1.50 -17.11
CA LYS A 118 -14.88 -0.11 -17.11
C LYS A 118 -15.04 0.40 -15.67
N LEU A 119 -14.86 1.70 -15.48
CA LEU A 119 -14.91 2.32 -14.17
C LEU A 119 -16.26 2.05 -13.45
N GLU A 120 -17.37 2.09 -14.19
CA GLU A 120 -18.71 1.81 -13.64
C GLU A 120 -18.85 0.39 -13.10
N GLU A 121 -18.25 -0.59 -13.79
CA GLU A 121 -18.25 -2.00 -13.37
C GLU A 121 -17.36 -2.22 -12.12
N LEU A 122 -16.26 -1.45 -12.04
CA LEU A 122 -15.34 -1.48 -10.92
C LEU A 122 -15.97 -0.93 -9.64
N ILE A 123 -16.73 0.16 -9.74
CA ILE A 123 -17.44 0.78 -8.61
C ILE A 123 -18.54 -0.16 -8.10
N ALA A 124 -19.31 -0.77 -8.99
CA ALA A 124 -20.41 -1.68 -8.62
C ALA A 124 -19.95 -2.95 -7.90
N GLY A 125 -18.72 -3.42 -8.15
CA GLY A 125 -18.16 -4.66 -7.59
C GLY A 125 -17.16 -4.47 -6.43
N ALA A 126 -16.77 -3.23 -6.13
CA ALA A 126 -15.74 -2.96 -5.15
C ALA A 126 -16.32 -2.69 -3.76
N ARG A 127 -15.56 -3.07 -2.74
CA ARG A 127 -15.68 -2.48 -1.39
C ARG A 127 -15.17 -1.05 -1.42
N VAL A 128 -15.88 -0.16 -2.11
CA VAL A 128 -15.57 1.27 -2.11
C VAL A 128 -16.04 1.82 -0.76
N GLU A 129 -15.12 2.40 -0.02
CA GLU A 129 -15.46 3.11 1.22
C GLU A 129 -16.38 4.27 0.84
N VAL A 130 -17.68 4.14 1.16
CA VAL A 130 -18.67 5.18 0.92
C VAL A 130 -18.38 6.31 1.91
N SER A 131 -17.86 7.42 1.42
CA SER A 131 -17.64 8.63 2.21
C SER A 131 -18.38 9.77 1.53
N GLU A 132 -19.20 10.48 2.30
CA GLU A 132 -19.90 11.69 1.84
C GLU A 132 -18.94 12.85 1.47
N ASN A 133 -17.66 12.68 1.78
CA ASN A 133 -16.61 13.69 1.57
C ASN A 133 -15.89 13.59 0.22
N LYS A 134 -16.22 12.61 -0.63
CA LYS A 134 -15.54 12.43 -1.92
C LYS A 134 -16.22 13.23 -3.03
N ASN A 135 -15.43 13.81 -3.94
CA ASN A 135 -15.96 14.42 -5.15
C ASN A 135 -16.62 13.39 -6.08
N ASN A 136 -16.04 12.19 -6.14
CA ASN A 136 -16.58 11.08 -6.92
C ASN A 136 -16.48 9.77 -6.12
N PRO A 137 -17.44 8.83 -6.29
CA PRO A 137 -17.44 7.56 -5.55
C PRO A 137 -16.16 6.72 -5.72
N GLU A 138 -15.55 6.78 -6.91
CA GLU A 138 -14.34 6.04 -7.29
C GLU A 138 -13.05 6.59 -6.67
N ASP A 139 -13.05 7.84 -6.20
CA ASP A 139 -11.86 8.44 -5.62
C ASP A 139 -11.43 7.66 -4.38
N PHE A 140 -10.13 7.51 -4.17
CA PHE A 140 -9.59 6.74 -3.04
C PHE A 140 -8.72 7.58 -2.13
N VAL A 141 -8.70 7.21 -0.85
CA VAL A 141 -8.01 7.96 0.18
C VAL A 141 -6.49 7.78 0.07
N LEU A 142 -5.76 8.89 0.15
CA LEU A 142 -4.30 8.95 0.26
C LEU A 142 -3.86 9.29 1.70
N TRP A 143 -4.62 10.16 2.38
CA TRP A 143 -4.41 10.53 3.77
C TRP A 143 -5.73 10.67 4.50
N LYS A 144 -5.80 10.14 5.72
CA LYS A 144 -7.00 10.07 6.54
C LYS A 144 -6.71 10.63 7.92
N PRO A 145 -7.48 11.58 8.44
CA PRO A 145 -7.31 12.06 9.81
C PRO A 145 -7.49 10.92 10.80
N SER A 146 -6.64 10.86 11.80
CA SER A 146 -6.75 9.90 12.89
C SER A 146 -7.74 10.39 13.94
N LYS A 147 -8.50 9.46 14.50
CA LYS A 147 -9.41 9.71 15.63
C LYS A 147 -8.64 9.73 16.94
N GLU A 148 -9.30 10.16 17.99
CA GLU A 148 -8.78 10.05 19.35
C GLU A 148 -8.42 8.59 19.67
N ASN A 149 -7.24 8.37 20.24
CA ASN A 149 -6.66 7.06 20.56
C ASN A 149 -6.24 6.19 19.35
N GLU A 150 -6.25 6.73 18.12
CA GLU A 150 -5.65 6.08 16.97
C GLU A 150 -4.19 6.55 16.77
N PRO A 151 -3.31 5.71 16.21
CA PRO A 151 -1.99 6.15 15.77
C PRO A 151 -2.09 7.29 14.75
N TYR A 152 -1.19 8.27 14.86
CA TYR A 152 -1.15 9.38 13.93
C TYR A 152 0.29 9.83 13.65
N TRP A 153 0.46 10.49 12.54
CA TRP A 153 1.65 11.24 12.17
C TRP A 153 1.27 12.67 11.82
N GLU A 154 2.17 13.59 12.11
CA GLU A 154 2.01 14.99 11.71
C GLU A 154 2.16 15.10 10.19
N SER A 155 1.32 15.90 9.57
CA SER A 155 1.37 16.19 8.13
C SER A 155 0.95 17.64 7.87
N PRO A 156 1.19 18.19 6.65
CA PRO A 156 0.67 19.49 6.27
C PRO A 156 -0.86 19.63 6.35
N TRP A 157 -1.57 18.51 6.37
CA TRP A 157 -3.04 18.45 6.42
C TRP A 157 -3.59 18.11 7.80
N GLY A 158 -2.72 18.06 8.81
CA GLY A 158 -3.03 17.70 10.19
C GLY A 158 -2.66 16.27 10.55
N LYS A 159 -2.98 15.91 11.80
CA LYS A 159 -2.73 14.58 12.35
C LYS A 159 -3.54 13.51 11.63
N GLY A 160 -2.86 12.48 11.13
CA GLY A 160 -3.52 11.44 10.35
C GLY A 160 -2.62 10.26 10.03
N ARG A 161 -3.08 9.45 9.10
CA ARG A 161 -2.39 8.24 8.62
C ARG A 161 -2.56 8.04 7.11
N PRO A 162 -1.63 7.33 6.45
CA PRO A 162 -1.71 7.07 5.02
C PRO A 162 -2.85 6.12 4.66
N GLY A 163 -3.33 6.21 3.42
CA GLY A 163 -4.17 5.20 2.81
C GLY A 163 -3.34 3.95 2.45
N TRP A 164 -3.93 2.79 2.54
CA TRP A 164 -3.29 1.49 2.36
C TRP A 164 -2.55 1.33 1.02
N HIS A 165 -3.07 1.90 -0.07
CA HIS A 165 -2.47 1.73 -1.40
C HIS A 165 -1.15 2.50 -1.60
N LEU A 166 -0.93 3.53 -0.78
CA LEU A 166 0.23 4.40 -0.90
C LEU A 166 1.54 3.73 -0.45
N GLU A 167 1.43 2.81 0.49
CA GLU A 167 2.57 2.11 1.09
C GLU A 167 3.42 1.41 0.04
N CYS A 168 2.79 0.58 -0.79
CA CYS A 168 3.48 -0.21 -1.81
C CYS A 168 4.08 0.67 -2.90
N SER A 169 3.37 1.72 -3.33
CA SER A 169 3.89 2.68 -4.33
C SER A 169 5.16 3.37 -3.84
N VAL A 170 5.18 3.81 -2.58
CA VAL A 170 6.33 4.51 -2.00
C VAL A 170 7.49 3.57 -1.73
N MET A 171 7.23 2.40 -1.15
CA MET A 171 8.28 1.46 -0.79
C MET A 171 8.91 0.81 -2.02
N SER A 172 8.13 0.46 -3.05
CA SER A 172 8.68 -0.03 -4.31
C SER A 172 9.58 1.01 -4.98
N LYS A 173 9.15 2.26 -5.06
CA LYS A 173 9.97 3.35 -5.59
C LYS A 173 11.27 3.55 -4.80
N LYS A 174 11.23 3.50 -3.47
CA LYS A 174 12.40 3.66 -2.60
C LYS A 174 13.44 2.58 -2.81
N PHE A 175 13.03 1.32 -2.88
CA PHE A 175 13.94 0.17 -2.88
C PHE A 175 14.26 -0.37 -4.27
N LEU A 176 13.39 -0.14 -5.27
CA LEU A 176 13.54 -0.64 -6.63
C LEU A 176 13.67 0.47 -7.69
N GLY A 177 13.44 1.73 -7.30
CA GLY A 177 13.50 2.86 -8.23
C GLY A 177 12.18 3.07 -8.99
N ASP A 178 12.23 3.96 -10.00
CA ASP A 178 11.05 4.36 -10.78
C ASP A 178 10.58 3.25 -11.75
N LYS A 179 11.44 2.30 -12.06
CA LYS A 179 11.16 1.16 -12.96
C LYS A 179 11.76 -0.10 -12.38
N PHE A 180 10.98 -1.15 -12.35
CA PHE A 180 11.40 -2.48 -11.92
C PHE A 180 10.66 -3.55 -12.73
N ASP A 181 11.17 -4.78 -12.73
CA ASP A 181 10.79 -5.80 -13.70
C ASP A 181 9.47 -6.50 -13.35
N ILE A 182 9.24 -6.77 -12.06
CA ILE A 182 8.10 -7.57 -11.61
C ILE A 182 7.43 -6.93 -10.40
N HIS A 183 6.12 -6.67 -10.52
CA HIS A 183 5.24 -6.32 -9.40
C HIS A 183 4.27 -7.48 -9.17
N GLY A 184 4.27 -8.04 -7.98
CA GLY A 184 3.50 -9.22 -7.67
C GLY A 184 2.53 -9.03 -6.52
N GLY A 185 1.37 -9.66 -6.62
CA GLY A 185 0.35 -9.68 -5.58
C GLY A 185 -0.70 -10.76 -5.82
N GLY A 186 -1.65 -10.88 -4.91
CA GLY A 186 -2.80 -11.77 -5.08
C GLY A 186 -3.73 -11.27 -6.19
N ARG A 187 -4.43 -12.18 -6.85
CA ARG A 187 -5.40 -11.82 -7.90
C ARG A 187 -6.53 -10.92 -7.37
N ASP A 188 -6.86 -11.07 -6.12
CA ASP A 188 -7.82 -10.24 -5.38
C ASP A 188 -7.37 -8.79 -5.18
N LEU A 189 -6.07 -8.51 -5.34
CA LEU A 189 -5.49 -7.18 -5.24
C LEU A 189 -5.46 -6.42 -6.58
N ILE A 190 -5.75 -7.06 -7.71
CA ILE A 190 -5.77 -6.39 -9.02
C ILE A 190 -6.61 -5.12 -8.95
N PHE A 191 -7.81 -5.23 -8.34
CA PHE A 191 -8.67 -4.09 -8.08
C PHE A 191 -9.19 -4.11 -6.63
N PRO A 192 -9.14 -2.97 -5.92
CA PRO A 192 -8.64 -1.66 -6.39
C PRO A 192 -7.13 -1.45 -6.16
N HIS A 193 -6.43 -2.34 -5.43
CA HIS A 193 -5.10 -2.07 -4.88
C HIS A 193 -4.05 -1.76 -5.97
N HIS A 194 -3.82 -2.68 -6.90
CA HIS A 194 -2.81 -2.49 -7.95
C HIS A 194 -3.17 -1.38 -8.95
N GLU A 195 -4.46 -1.18 -9.25
CA GLU A 195 -4.89 -0.03 -10.08
C GLU A 195 -4.56 1.29 -9.39
N ASN A 196 -4.80 1.37 -8.07
CA ASN A 196 -4.48 2.56 -7.27
C ASN A 196 -2.97 2.81 -7.19
N GLU A 197 -2.16 1.75 -7.05
CA GLU A 197 -0.70 1.86 -7.08
C GLU A 197 -0.19 2.38 -8.43
N ILE A 198 -0.75 1.88 -9.54
CA ILE A 198 -0.41 2.35 -10.89
C ILE A 198 -0.76 3.83 -11.04
N ALA A 199 -1.95 4.25 -10.60
CA ALA A 199 -2.38 5.64 -10.65
C ALA A 199 -1.44 6.55 -9.84
N GLN A 200 -1.11 6.16 -8.60
CA GLN A 200 -0.18 6.90 -7.73
C GLN A 200 1.23 7.01 -8.33
N SER A 201 1.72 5.94 -8.97
CA SER A 201 3.11 5.88 -9.44
C SER A 201 3.33 6.55 -10.79
N ARG A 202 2.26 6.76 -11.59
CA ARG A 202 2.34 7.35 -12.93
C ARG A 202 1.93 8.81 -12.99
N CYS A 203 1.40 9.34 -11.92
CA CYS A 203 0.97 10.75 -11.78
C CYS A 203 1.93 11.53 -10.90
#